data_052148d4e8a418437536bf000176cc4c
#
_entry.id   052148d4e8a418437536bf000176cc4c
#
_cell.length_a   1.000
_cell.length_b   1.000
_cell.length_c   1.000
_cell.angle_alpha   90.00
_cell.angle_beta   90.00
_cell.angle_gamma   90.00
#
_symmetry.space_group_name_H-M   'P 1'
#
loop_
_entity.id
_entity.type
_entity.pdbx_description
1 polymer ?
#
loop_
_entity_poly.entity_id
_entity_poly.type
_entity_poly.pdbx_seq_one_letter_code
_entity_poly.pdbx_strand_id
1 'polypeptide(L)'
;MAYVEFNGISKHFGSSVAVENLDLKIEQGEFFSLLGPSGCGKSTTLRMLAGFVKPTTGHIQVNGRDVTHLPPEARDIGIVFQNYAIFPHMTVFENIAFGLVERKLPRAEIKQKVDAALAEVGMTGFEDRYERELSGGQKQRVALARVLVIEPEILLLDEPLSALDKKMREEMKFWIKNIQNSVGITTIYVTHDQSEALTMSDRIAVMDQGRVLQIGTPVEIYEQPASRFIAEFIGESNLLDGTALDVDGAVCSIDIDGTTVTGRLTQNNAAVQGQAVTLLVRPEMIRLHSLDASEKPKLNGTVREIIYQGSVVRYRIQVGHQHVMVEVANRPDLARLDLDDDVEVYWNADSGVAIP
;
A
#
# COMPACT_ATOMS: atom_id res chain seq x y z
N MET A 1 -22.96 0.12 -4.73
CA MET A 1 -23.30 -0.72 -3.55
C MET A 1 -22.05 -1.49 -3.20
N ALA A 2 -21.65 -1.46 -1.93
CA ALA A 2 -20.46 -2.20 -1.52
C ALA A 2 -20.61 -3.70 -1.85
N TYR A 3 -19.54 -4.28 -2.38
CA TYR A 3 -19.51 -5.68 -2.79
C TYR A 3 -19.03 -6.60 -1.67
N VAL A 4 -18.01 -6.14 -0.91
CA VAL A 4 -17.55 -6.79 0.32
C VAL A 4 -17.74 -5.83 1.48
N GLU A 5 -18.39 -6.30 2.56
CA GLU A 5 -18.60 -5.51 3.77
C GLU A 5 -18.13 -6.27 5.01
N PHE A 6 -17.33 -5.59 5.80
CA PHE A 6 -17.01 -5.99 7.17
C PHE A 6 -17.79 -5.05 8.09
N ASN A 7 -18.59 -5.60 8.99
CA ASN A 7 -19.46 -4.83 9.87
C ASN A 7 -19.13 -5.17 11.33
N GLY A 8 -18.43 -4.27 12.03
CA GLY A 8 -18.04 -4.40 13.44
C GLY A 8 -17.21 -5.65 13.73
N ILE A 9 -16.35 -6.05 12.78
CA ILE A 9 -15.55 -7.27 12.89
C ILE A 9 -14.45 -7.13 13.93
N SER A 10 -14.44 -8.05 14.89
CA SER A 10 -13.31 -8.21 15.80
C SER A 10 -12.81 -9.64 15.83
N LYS A 11 -11.50 -9.80 16.06
CA LYS A 11 -10.88 -11.10 16.24
C LYS A 11 -9.91 -11.12 17.42
N HIS A 12 -10.20 -11.97 18.37
CA HIS A 12 -9.35 -12.22 19.53
C HIS A 12 -8.80 -13.65 19.50
N PHE A 13 -7.52 -13.79 19.86
CA PHE A 13 -6.86 -15.07 20.10
C PHE A 13 -6.42 -15.11 21.56
N GLY A 14 -7.24 -15.74 22.41
CA GLY A 14 -7.06 -15.66 23.87
C GLY A 14 -7.15 -14.22 24.35
N SER A 15 -6.08 -13.69 24.96
CA SER A 15 -5.97 -12.32 25.43
C SER A 15 -5.47 -11.32 24.36
N SER A 16 -5.01 -11.82 23.21
CA SER A 16 -4.48 -10.96 22.14
C SER A 16 -5.58 -10.53 21.20
N VAL A 17 -5.67 -9.22 20.93
CA VAL A 17 -6.58 -8.62 19.96
C VAL A 17 -5.85 -8.52 18.62
N ALA A 18 -6.29 -9.27 17.62
CA ALA A 18 -5.70 -9.26 16.29
C ALA A 18 -6.39 -8.26 15.35
N VAL A 19 -7.71 -8.10 15.49
CA VAL A 19 -8.51 -7.10 14.76
C VAL A 19 -9.57 -6.58 15.73
N GLU A 20 -9.78 -5.27 15.74
CA GLU A 20 -10.71 -4.60 16.64
C GLU A 20 -11.65 -3.68 15.89
N ASN A 21 -12.95 -3.97 15.99
CA ASN A 21 -14.05 -3.18 15.45
C ASN A 21 -13.82 -2.67 14.03
N LEU A 22 -13.53 -3.60 13.12
CA LEU A 22 -13.28 -3.29 11.72
C LEU A 22 -14.62 -3.07 10.99
N ASP A 23 -14.81 -1.85 10.48
CA ASP A 23 -15.83 -1.49 9.50
C ASP A 23 -15.16 -1.14 8.19
N LEU A 24 -15.48 -1.89 7.12
CA LEU A 24 -14.83 -1.72 5.83
C LEU A 24 -15.80 -2.07 4.69
N LYS A 25 -15.78 -1.25 3.63
CA LYS A 25 -16.57 -1.46 2.42
C LYS A 25 -15.68 -1.41 1.19
N ILE A 26 -15.79 -2.43 0.35
CA ILE A 26 -15.03 -2.56 -0.89
C ILE A 26 -16.02 -2.69 -2.03
N GLU A 27 -15.80 -1.95 -3.11
CA GLU A 27 -16.68 -1.94 -4.28
C GLU A 27 -16.37 -3.11 -5.23
N GLN A 28 -17.30 -3.43 -6.12
CA GLN A 28 -17.09 -4.47 -7.12
C GLN A 28 -16.01 -4.07 -8.13
N GLY A 29 -15.11 -4.98 -8.45
CA GLY A 29 -13.99 -4.74 -9.38
C GLY A 29 -12.87 -3.88 -8.81
N GLU A 30 -12.96 -3.45 -7.55
CA GLU A 30 -11.95 -2.63 -6.88
C GLU A 30 -10.69 -3.45 -6.57
N PHE A 31 -9.52 -2.84 -6.74
CA PHE A 31 -8.26 -3.32 -6.19
C PHE A 31 -8.01 -2.63 -4.85
N PHE A 32 -8.30 -3.31 -3.77
CA PHE A 32 -8.25 -2.77 -2.41
C PHE A 32 -7.07 -3.34 -1.63
N SER A 33 -6.21 -2.48 -1.07
CA SER A 33 -5.06 -2.93 -0.28
C SER A 33 -5.26 -2.74 1.22
N LEU A 34 -4.85 -3.75 1.99
CA LEU A 34 -4.61 -3.67 3.42
C LEU A 34 -3.10 -3.47 3.64
N LEU A 35 -2.70 -2.30 4.09
CA LEU A 35 -1.31 -1.89 4.28
C LEU A 35 -1.01 -1.64 5.76
N GLY A 36 0.15 -2.05 6.26
CA GLY A 36 0.55 -1.78 7.63
C GLY A 36 1.74 -2.64 8.08
N PRO A 37 2.27 -2.40 9.28
CA PRO A 37 3.39 -3.18 9.83
C PRO A 37 3.05 -4.66 10.00
N SER A 38 4.07 -5.48 10.19
CA SER A 38 3.88 -6.89 10.49
C SER A 38 3.11 -7.07 11.81
N GLY A 39 2.14 -7.99 11.82
CA GLY A 39 1.34 -8.27 13.02
C GLY A 39 0.15 -7.32 13.27
N CYS A 40 -0.10 -6.31 12.43
CA CYS A 40 -1.21 -5.37 12.63
C CYS A 40 -2.61 -5.90 12.26
N GLY A 41 -2.76 -7.18 11.86
CA GLY A 41 -4.08 -7.80 11.63
C GLY A 41 -4.46 -8.03 10.17
N LYS A 42 -3.70 -7.59 9.17
CA LYS A 42 -4.00 -7.70 7.72
C LYS A 42 -4.33 -9.12 7.27
N SER A 43 -3.38 -10.06 7.45
CA SER A 43 -3.58 -11.47 7.06
C SER A 43 -4.69 -12.14 7.88
N THR A 44 -4.94 -11.70 9.12
CA THR A 44 -6.08 -12.17 9.92
C THR A 44 -7.39 -11.72 9.28
N THR A 45 -7.50 -10.45 8.86
CA THR A 45 -8.66 -9.91 8.16
C THR A 45 -8.92 -10.65 6.85
N LEU A 46 -7.87 -10.86 6.05
CA LEU A 46 -7.97 -11.63 4.82
C LEU A 46 -8.42 -13.07 5.08
N ARG A 47 -7.87 -13.76 6.09
CA ARG A 47 -8.25 -15.12 6.45
C ARG A 47 -9.67 -15.22 7.03
N MET A 48 -10.19 -14.18 7.66
CA MET A 48 -11.59 -14.13 8.07
C MET A 48 -12.51 -14.04 6.87
N LEU A 49 -12.18 -13.23 5.86
CA LEU A 49 -12.94 -13.18 4.60
C LEU A 49 -12.88 -14.51 3.85
N ALA A 50 -11.70 -15.13 3.77
CA ALA A 50 -11.52 -16.44 3.14
C ALA A 50 -12.22 -17.61 3.88
N GLY A 51 -12.66 -17.40 5.13
CA GLY A 51 -13.32 -18.45 5.93
C GLY A 51 -12.41 -19.37 6.72
N PHE A 52 -11.08 -19.16 6.69
CA PHE A 52 -10.13 -19.96 7.48
C PHE A 52 -10.13 -19.58 8.96
N VAL A 53 -10.55 -18.36 9.28
CA VAL A 53 -10.63 -17.84 10.66
C VAL A 53 -12.03 -17.28 10.86
N LYS A 54 -12.71 -17.70 11.95
CA LYS A 54 -14.00 -17.12 12.32
C LYS A 54 -13.78 -15.84 13.12
N PRO A 55 -14.51 -14.74 12.86
CA PRO A 55 -14.49 -13.56 13.70
C PRO A 55 -15.00 -13.91 15.12
N THR A 56 -14.60 -13.08 16.09
CA THR A 56 -15.14 -13.18 17.47
C THR A 56 -16.48 -12.46 17.55
N THR A 57 -16.59 -11.29 16.89
CA THR A 57 -17.82 -10.48 16.78
C THR A 57 -17.96 -9.92 15.37
N GLY A 58 -19.16 -9.42 15.07
CA GLY A 58 -19.46 -8.81 13.77
C GLY A 58 -19.79 -9.80 12.68
N HIS A 59 -20.00 -9.30 11.45
CA HIS A 59 -20.35 -10.12 10.27
C HIS A 59 -19.70 -9.62 9.00
N ILE A 60 -19.49 -10.56 8.07
CA ILE A 60 -18.91 -10.32 6.75
C ILE A 60 -19.96 -10.63 5.70
N GLN A 61 -20.17 -9.68 4.78
CA GLN A 61 -21.08 -9.86 3.64
C GLN A 61 -20.32 -9.77 2.33
N VAL A 62 -20.70 -10.61 1.38
CA VAL A 62 -20.22 -10.58 0.00
C VAL A 62 -21.46 -10.53 -0.90
N ASN A 63 -21.54 -9.50 -1.73
CA ASN A 63 -22.67 -9.26 -2.63
C ASN A 63 -24.03 -9.34 -1.90
N GLY A 64 -24.11 -8.75 -0.70
CA GLY A 64 -25.30 -8.76 0.16
C GLY A 64 -25.58 -10.10 0.88
N ARG A 65 -24.79 -11.14 0.66
CA ARG A 65 -24.91 -12.44 1.32
C ARG A 65 -24.01 -12.50 2.55
N ASP A 66 -24.54 -12.87 3.71
CA ASP A 66 -23.74 -13.16 4.90
C ASP A 66 -22.89 -14.43 4.70
N VAL A 67 -21.57 -14.28 4.75
CA VAL A 67 -20.60 -15.38 4.60
C VAL A 67 -19.85 -15.67 5.90
N THR A 68 -20.20 -15.01 6.99
CA THR A 68 -19.46 -15.05 8.28
C THR A 68 -19.14 -16.46 8.76
N HIS A 69 -20.12 -17.35 8.66
CA HIS A 69 -20.00 -18.72 9.17
C HIS A 69 -19.83 -19.78 8.08
N LEU A 70 -19.81 -19.37 6.81
CA LEU A 70 -19.61 -20.31 5.71
C LEU A 70 -18.16 -20.81 5.69
N PRO A 71 -17.93 -22.09 5.40
CA PRO A 71 -16.59 -22.63 5.20
C PRO A 71 -15.97 -22.08 3.89
N PRO A 72 -14.64 -22.15 3.71
CA PRO A 72 -13.94 -21.56 2.57
C PRO A 72 -14.50 -21.98 1.21
N GLU A 73 -14.79 -23.26 1.02
CA GLU A 73 -15.31 -23.84 -0.23
C GLU A 73 -16.70 -23.34 -0.64
N ALA A 74 -17.44 -22.70 0.29
CA ALA A 74 -18.78 -22.18 0.05
C ALA A 74 -18.83 -20.69 -0.23
N ARG A 75 -17.66 -20.02 -0.27
CA ARG A 75 -17.57 -18.55 -0.41
C ARG A 75 -17.26 -18.05 -1.82
N ASP A 76 -16.87 -18.95 -2.73
CA ASP A 76 -16.43 -18.63 -4.10
C ASP A 76 -15.30 -17.58 -4.17
N ILE A 77 -14.34 -17.72 -3.27
CA ILE A 77 -13.19 -16.81 -3.10
C ILE A 77 -11.91 -17.55 -3.49
N GLY A 78 -11.13 -16.94 -4.37
CA GLY A 78 -9.79 -17.41 -4.72
C GLY A 78 -8.72 -16.79 -3.85
N ILE A 79 -7.74 -17.56 -3.41
CA ILE A 79 -6.64 -17.04 -2.59
C ILE A 79 -5.27 -17.48 -3.14
N VAL A 80 -4.35 -16.53 -3.23
CA VAL A 80 -2.91 -16.77 -3.47
C VAL A 80 -2.17 -16.46 -2.17
N PHE A 81 -1.49 -17.46 -1.62
CA PHE A 81 -0.71 -17.35 -0.39
C PHE A 81 0.71 -16.83 -0.68
N GLN A 82 1.37 -16.32 0.35
CA GLN A 82 2.73 -15.77 0.31
C GLN A 82 3.77 -16.75 -0.27
N ASN A 83 3.62 -18.05 -0.02
CA ASN A 83 4.51 -19.11 -0.53
C ASN A 83 4.01 -19.76 -1.82
N TYR A 84 3.06 -19.10 -2.54
CA TYR A 84 2.41 -19.57 -3.77
C TYR A 84 1.67 -20.89 -3.64
N ALA A 85 2.02 -21.74 -2.69
CA ALA A 85 1.41 -23.05 -2.39
C ALA A 85 1.23 -23.94 -3.65
N ILE A 86 2.21 -23.90 -4.59
CA ILE A 86 2.24 -24.78 -5.76
C ILE A 86 2.45 -26.21 -5.29
N PHE A 87 1.76 -27.17 -5.89
CA PHE A 87 1.93 -28.59 -5.62
C PHE A 87 3.20 -29.11 -6.32
N PRO A 88 4.28 -29.45 -5.59
CA PRO A 88 5.59 -29.74 -6.18
C PRO A 88 5.65 -31.07 -6.96
N HIS A 89 4.70 -31.96 -6.70
CA HIS A 89 4.56 -33.27 -7.36
C HIS A 89 3.69 -33.22 -8.62
N MET A 90 3.10 -32.07 -8.93
CA MET A 90 2.25 -31.84 -10.10
C MET A 90 2.97 -30.96 -11.12
N THR A 91 2.66 -31.15 -12.40
CA THR A 91 3.08 -30.25 -13.46
C THR A 91 2.35 -28.90 -13.37
N VAL A 92 2.77 -27.91 -14.17
CA VAL A 92 2.07 -26.62 -14.29
C VAL A 92 0.63 -26.82 -14.75
N PHE A 93 0.41 -27.67 -15.75
CA PHE A 93 -0.94 -28.02 -16.23
C PHE A 93 -1.80 -28.59 -15.10
N GLU A 94 -1.28 -29.60 -14.39
CA GLU A 94 -2.01 -30.26 -13.30
C GLU A 94 -2.30 -29.30 -12.14
N ASN A 95 -1.38 -28.42 -11.80
CA ASN A 95 -1.59 -27.37 -10.79
C ASN A 95 -2.76 -26.46 -11.16
N ILE A 96 -2.81 -25.98 -12.40
CA ILE A 96 -3.88 -25.09 -12.85
C ILE A 96 -5.19 -25.87 -12.97
N ALA A 97 -5.16 -27.10 -13.49
CA ALA A 97 -6.32 -27.94 -13.66
C ALA A 97 -6.97 -28.40 -12.34
N PHE A 98 -6.22 -28.35 -11.22
CA PHE A 98 -6.62 -28.95 -9.95
C PHE A 98 -8.06 -28.59 -9.52
N GLY A 99 -8.38 -27.31 -9.46
CA GLY A 99 -9.74 -26.84 -9.07
C GLY A 99 -10.83 -27.24 -10.06
N LEU A 100 -10.52 -27.34 -11.35
CA LEU A 100 -11.47 -27.78 -12.38
C LEU A 100 -11.75 -29.29 -12.28
N VAL A 101 -10.71 -30.08 -11.93
CA VAL A 101 -10.85 -31.54 -11.68
C VAL A 101 -11.74 -31.79 -10.46
N GLU A 102 -11.54 -31.05 -9.37
CA GLU A 102 -12.38 -31.15 -8.17
C GLU A 102 -13.83 -30.76 -8.44
N ARG A 103 -14.07 -29.80 -9.36
CA ARG A 103 -15.40 -29.44 -9.86
C ARG A 103 -15.98 -30.48 -10.86
N LYS A 104 -15.22 -31.55 -11.18
CA LYS A 104 -15.61 -32.66 -12.08
C LYS A 104 -15.95 -32.22 -13.51
N LEU A 105 -15.27 -31.21 -14.03
CA LEU A 105 -15.46 -30.78 -15.42
C LEU A 105 -14.95 -31.84 -16.41
N PRO A 106 -15.50 -31.89 -17.65
CA PRO A 106 -15.01 -32.78 -18.70
C PRO A 106 -13.56 -32.48 -19.09
N ARG A 107 -12.77 -33.50 -19.40
CA ARG A 107 -11.32 -33.35 -19.74
C ARG A 107 -11.06 -32.36 -20.88
N ALA A 108 -11.92 -32.33 -21.90
CA ALA A 108 -11.79 -31.40 -23.04
C ALA A 108 -11.97 -29.94 -22.60
N GLU A 109 -12.91 -29.67 -21.70
CA GLU A 109 -13.17 -28.33 -21.13
C GLU A 109 -12.02 -27.91 -20.21
N ILE A 110 -11.51 -28.82 -19.36
CA ILE A 110 -10.35 -28.57 -18.50
C ILE A 110 -9.16 -28.12 -19.37
N LYS A 111 -8.85 -28.88 -20.44
CA LYS A 111 -7.76 -28.54 -21.35
C LYS A 111 -7.93 -27.13 -21.94
N GLN A 112 -9.11 -26.82 -22.46
CA GLN A 112 -9.40 -25.51 -23.06
C GLN A 112 -9.22 -24.37 -22.04
N LYS A 113 -9.76 -24.52 -20.82
CA LYS A 113 -9.65 -23.51 -19.76
C LYS A 113 -8.19 -23.33 -19.29
N VAL A 114 -7.45 -24.41 -19.13
CA VAL A 114 -6.03 -24.36 -18.73
C VAL A 114 -5.17 -23.72 -19.83
N ASP A 115 -5.37 -24.09 -21.09
CA ASP A 115 -4.64 -23.48 -22.22
C ASP A 115 -4.91 -21.95 -22.28
N ALA A 116 -6.15 -21.53 -22.09
CA ALA A 116 -6.53 -20.12 -22.03
C ALA A 116 -5.87 -19.40 -20.83
N ALA A 117 -5.93 -19.98 -19.62
CA ALA A 117 -5.29 -19.41 -18.43
C ALA A 117 -3.77 -19.30 -18.58
N LEU A 118 -3.11 -20.29 -19.17
CA LEU A 118 -1.68 -20.25 -19.47
C LEU A 118 -1.32 -19.14 -20.45
N ALA A 119 -2.13 -18.94 -21.49
CA ALA A 119 -1.95 -17.84 -22.44
C ALA A 119 -2.11 -16.47 -21.75
N GLU A 120 -3.12 -16.31 -20.91
CA GLU A 120 -3.39 -15.06 -20.18
C GLU A 120 -2.25 -14.68 -19.23
N VAL A 121 -1.65 -15.66 -18.54
CA VAL A 121 -0.52 -15.40 -17.65
C VAL A 121 0.85 -15.44 -18.35
N GLY A 122 0.88 -15.61 -19.67
CA GLY A 122 2.12 -15.67 -20.47
C GLY A 122 3.01 -16.88 -20.16
N MET A 123 2.39 -18.04 -19.91
CA MET A 123 3.07 -19.29 -19.54
C MET A 123 2.84 -20.43 -20.54
N THR A 124 2.42 -20.12 -21.75
CA THR A 124 2.29 -21.12 -22.84
C THR A 124 3.64 -21.81 -23.09
N GLY A 125 3.63 -23.13 -23.20
CA GLY A 125 4.85 -23.95 -23.37
C GLY A 125 5.52 -24.38 -22.07
N PHE A 126 4.86 -24.10 -20.92
CA PHE A 126 5.34 -24.52 -19.60
C PHE A 126 4.50 -25.65 -18.99
N GLU A 127 3.55 -26.21 -19.74
CA GLU A 127 2.52 -27.14 -19.27
C GLU A 127 3.09 -28.33 -18.50
N ASP A 128 4.18 -28.93 -19.03
CA ASP A 128 4.78 -30.15 -18.51
C ASP A 128 5.87 -29.91 -17.46
N ARG A 129 6.19 -28.65 -17.13
CA ARG A 129 7.20 -28.32 -16.12
C ARG A 129 6.69 -28.53 -14.70
N TYR A 130 7.61 -28.85 -13.81
CA TYR A 130 7.38 -28.94 -12.38
C TYR A 130 7.82 -27.66 -11.66
N GLU A 131 7.35 -27.46 -10.42
CA GLU A 131 7.68 -26.27 -9.60
C GLU A 131 9.17 -25.97 -9.53
N ARG A 132 10.03 -26.97 -9.39
CA ARG A 132 11.51 -26.84 -9.29
C ARG A 132 12.18 -26.27 -10.53
N GLU A 133 11.48 -26.28 -11.67
CA GLU A 133 11.96 -25.80 -12.97
C GLU A 133 11.51 -24.34 -13.27
N LEU A 134 10.82 -23.73 -12.29
CA LEU A 134 10.24 -22.39 -12.43
C LEU A 134 10.99 -21.35 -11.60
N SER A 135 11.16 -20.15 -12.15
CA SER A 135 11.58 -18.97 -11.37
C SER A 135 10.48 -18.52 -10.40
N GLY A 136 10.81 -17.66 -9.41
CA GLY A 136 9.85 -17.10 -8.47
C GLY A 136 8.65 -16.43 -9.14
N GLY A 137 8.89 -15.57 -10.13
CA GLY A 137 7.82 -14.92 -10.89
C GLY A 137 6.97 -15.89 -11.71
N GLN A 138 7.57 -16.95 -12.26
CA GLN A 138 6.84 -18.01 -12.96
C GLN A 138 5.95 -18.81 -11.99
N LYS A 139 6.46 -19.12 -10.79
CA LYS A 139 5.66 -19.75 -9.73
C LYS A 139 4.44 -18.91 -9.37
N GLN A 140 4.63 -17.61 -9.23
CA GLN A 140 3.53 -16.69 -8.95
C GLN A 140 2.48 -16.68 -10.06
N ARG A 141 2.91 -16.61 -11.33
CA ARG A 141 2.00 -16.67 -12.49
C ARG A 141 1.18 -17.94 -12.50
N VAL A 142 1.80 -19.10 -12.22
CA VAL A 142 1.09 -20.39 -12.11
C VAL A 142 0.10 -20.38 -10.96
N ALA A 143 0.49 -19.84 -9.78
CA ALA A 143 -0.40 -19.74 -8.63
C ALA A 143 -1.63 -18.85 -8.93
N LEU A 144 -1.42 -17.74 -9.63
CA LEU A 144 -2.51 -16.86 -10.02
C LEU A 144 -3.41 -17.51 -11.08
N ALA A 145 -2.83 -18.16 -12.11
CA ALA A 145 -3.60 -18.90 -13.12
C ALA A 145 -4.47 -20.01 -12.50
N ARG A 146 -3.92 -20.75 -11.53
CA ARG A 146 -4.67 -21.79 -10.78
C ARG A 146 -5.90 -21.23 -10.07
N VAL A 147 -5.81 -19.99 -9.57
CA VAL A 147 -6.92 -19.34 -8.88
C VAL A 147 -7.88 -18.73 -9.88
N LEU A 148 -7.42 -18.09 -10.95
CA LEU A 148 -8.27 -17.42 -11.92
C LEU A 148 -9.06 -18.39 -12.81
N VAL A 149 -8.50 -19.57 -13.11
CA VAL A 149 -9.14 -20.56 -14.00
C VAL A 149 -10.50 -21.07 -13.49
N ILE A 150 -10.73 -21.00 -12.18
CA ILE A 150 -12.00 -21.33 -11.56
C ILE A 150 -13.00 -20.18 -11.50
N GLU A 151 -12.62 -19.00 -12.03
CA GLU A 151 -13.45 -17.80 -12.14
C GLU A 151 -14.09 -17.39 -10.80
N PRO A 152 -13.31 -17.11 -9.74
CA PRO A 152 -13.86 -16.78 -8.44
C PRO A 152 -14.48 -15.37 -8.44
N GLU A 153 -15.41 -15.10 -7.52
CA GLU A 153 -16.00 -13.76 -7.35
C GLU A 153 -15.02 -12.74 -6.79
N ILE A 154 -14.09 -13.19 -5.94
CA ILE A 154 -13.10 -12.35 -5.25
C ILE A 154 -11.73 -13.01 -5.31
N LEU A 155 -10.70 -12.22 -5.55
CA LEU A 155 -9.30 -12.61 -5.49
C LEU A 155 -8.63 -12.05 -4.23
N LEU A 156 -8.08 -12.91 -3.41
CA LEU A 156 -7.29 -12.54 -2.24
C LEU A 156 -5.81 -12.84 -2.49
N LEU A 157 -4.96 -11.84 -2.20
CA LEU A 157 -3.51 -11.93 -2.38
C LEU A 157 -2.82 -11.62 -1.05
N ASP A 158 -2.24 -12.64 -0.39
CA ASP A 158 -1.55 -12.50 0.91
C ASP A 158 -0.04 -12.37 0.70
N GLU A 159 0.48 -11.14 0.64
CA GLU A 159 1.89 -10.79 0.41
C GLU A 159 2.54 -11.51 -0.79
N PRO A 160 1.91 -11.53 -1.98
CA PRO A 160 2.32 -12.40 -3.07
C PRO A 160 3.68 -12.04 -3.69
N LEU A 161 4.20 -10.82 -3.46
CA LEU A 161 5.46 -10.33 -4.04
C LEU A 161 6.65 -10.40 -3.08
N SER A 162 6.43 -10.79 -1.82
CA SER A 162 7.44 -10.72 -0.76
C SER A 162 8.69 -11.58 -1.01
N ALA A 163 8.56 -12.69 -1.76
CA ALA A 163 9.66 -13.61 -2.05
C ALA A 163 10.46 -13.24 -3.32
N LEU A 164 10.11 -12.15 -4.02
CA LEU A 164 10.74 -11.72 -5.28
C LEU A 164 11.82 -10.68 -5.04
N ASP A 165 12.85 -10.68 -5.90
CA ASP A 165 13.82 -9.59 -5.98
C ASP A 165 13.17 -8.27 -6.46
N LYS A 166 13.87 -7.14 -6.27
CA LYS A 166 13.33 -5.80 -6.55
C LYS A 166 12.88 -5.65 -8.02
N LYS A 167 13.67 -6.12 -8.99
CA LYS A 167 13.35 -5.96 -10.40
C LYS A 167 12.11 -6.78 -10.79
N MET A 168 12.08 -8.02 -10.37
CA MET A 168 10.94 -8.91 -10.61
C MET A 168 9.66 -8.38 -9.93
N ARG A 169 9.79 -7.83 -8.73
CA ARG A 169 8.67 -7.23 -7.99
C ARG A 169 8.05 -6.06 -8.76
N GLU A 170 8.88 -5.14 -9.30
CA GLU A 170 8.39 -4.04 -10.12
C GLU A 170 7.62 -4.53 -11.37
N GLU A 171 8.17 -5.50 -12.08
CA GLU A 171 7.49 -6.08 -13.24
C GLU A 171 6.17 -6.76 -12.87
N MET A 172 6.14 -7.48 -11.76
CA MET A 172 4.96 -8.23 -11.30
C MET A 172 3.85 -7.34 -10.76
N LYS A 173 4.15 -6.17 -10.17
CA LYS A 173 3.12 -5.19 -9.77
C LYS A 173 2.25 -4.80 -10.97
N PHE A 174 2.88 -4.31 -12.03
CA PHE A 174 2.17 -3.92 -13.26
C PHE A 174 1.43 -5.08 -13.90
N TRP A 175 2.04 -6.27 -13.90
CA TRP A 175 1.43 -7.44 -14.48
C TRP A 175 0.16 -7.87 -13.71
N ILE A 176 0.19 -7.93 -12.37
CA ILE A 176 -0.99 -8.28 -11.55
C ILE A 176 -2.10 -7.25 -11.75
N LYS A 177 -1.78 -5.94 -11.75
CA LYS A 177 -2.79 -4.89 -11.96
C LYS A 177 -3.44 -4.99 -13.34
N ASN A 178 -2.66 -5.29 -14.37
CA ASN A 178 -3.18 -5.50 -15.73
C ASN A 178 -4.12 -6.71 -15.82
N ILE A 179 -3.75 -7.85 -15.20
CA ILE A 179 -4.62 -9.03 -15.14
C ILE A 179 -5.92 -8.69 -14.40
N GLN A 180 -5.83 -8.05 -13.25
CA GLN A 180 -7.01 -7.66 -12.47
C GLN A 180 -7.94 -6.74 -13.28
N ASN A 181 -7.39 -5.77 -14.00
CA ASN A 181 -8.16 -4.87 -14.87
C ASN A 181 -8.80 -5.62 -16.05
N SER A 182 -8.09 -6.59 -16.66
CA SER A 182 -8.61 -7.36 -17.80
C SER A 182 -9.78 -8.28 -17.41
N VAL A 183 -9.69 -8.88 -16.23
CA VAL A 183 -10.73 -9.78 -15.69
C VAL A 183 -11.85 -9.01 -14.98
N GLY A 184 -11.56 -7.82 -14.44
CA GLY A 184 -12.51 -7.01 -13.67
C GLY A 184 -12.86 -7.59 -12.30
N ILE A 185 -12.01 -8.48 -11.76
CA ILE A 185 -12.25 -9.16 -10.49
C ILE A 185 -11.99 -8.24 -9.29
N THR A 186 -12.88 -8.30 -8.28
CA THR A 186 -12.64 -7.63 -7.00
C THR A 186 -11.44 -8.25 -6.30
N THR A 187 -10.42 -7.44 -5.98
CA THR A 187 -9.16 -7.93 -5.42
C THR A 187 -8.87 -7.30 -4.08
N ILE A 188 -8.55 -8.12 -3.08
CA ILE A 188 -8.06 -7.67 -1.78
C ILE A 188 -6.60 -8.11 -1.63
N TYR A 189 -5.73 -7.13 -1.49
CA TYR A 189 -4.29 -7.28 -1.48
C TYR A 189 -3.73 -6.97 -0.11
N VAL A 190 -2.94 -7.86 0.46
CA VAL A 190 -2.24 -7.64 1.72
C VAL A 190 -0.77 -7.41 1.43
N THR A 191 -0.22 -6.35 1.96
CA THR A 191 1.21 -6.04 1.86
C THR A 191 1.70 -5.22 3.05
N HIS A 192 3.00 -5.22 3.27
CA HIS A 192 3.71 -4.27 4.11
C HIS A 192 4.58 -3.31 3.28
N ASP A 193 4.63 -3.50 1.95
CA ASP A 193 5.37 -2.65 1.02
C ASP A 193 4.46 -1.50 0.54
N GLN A 194 4.86 -0.27 0.88
CA GLN A 194 4.13 0.94 0.54
C GLN A 194 4.08 1.16 -0.97
N SER A 195 5.19 0.86 -1.68
CA SER A 195 5.28 1.03 -3.12
C SER A 195 4.29 0.12 -3.87
N GLU A 196 4.07 -1.10 -3.36
CA GLU A 196 3.04 -2.00 -3.90
C GLU A 196 1.65 -1.39 -3.75
N ALA A 197 1.29 -0.99 -2.52
CA ALA A 197 -0.03 -0.43 -2.23
C ALA A 197 -0.28 0.87 -3.02
N LEU A 198 0.66 1.81 -3.04
CA LEU A 198 0.52 3.09 -3.74
C LEU A 198 0.44 2.93 -5.27
N THR A 199 1.08 1.88 -5.85
CA THR A 199 1.11 1.69 -7.31
C THR A 199 -0.11 0.95 -7.84
N MET A 200 -0.64 -0.01 -7.08
CA MET A 200 -1.61 -0.98 -7.61
C MET A 200 -3.06 -0.70 -7.18
N SER A 201 -3.25 0.01 -6.06
CA SER A 201 -4.57 0.08 -5.42
C SER A 201 -5.42 1.21 -5.95
N ASP A 202 -6.72 0.96 -6.00
CA ASP A 202 -7.72 2.01 -6.17
C ASP A 202 -7.97 2.71 -4.83
N ARG A 203 -8.01 1.94 -3.72
CA ARG A 203 -8.03 2.44 -2.34
C ARG A 203 -7.16 1.57 -1.43
N ILE A 204 -6.67 2.20 -0.36
CA ILE A 204 -5.79 1.61 0.65
C ILE A 204 -6.42 1.82 2.03
N ALA A 205 -6.47 0.76 2.84
CA ALA A 205 -6.68 0.87 4.28
C ALA A 205 -5.34 0.72 4.99
N VAL A 206 -4.91 1.77 5.69
CA VAL A 206 -3.72 1.72 6.55
C VAL A 206 -4.13 1.16 7.90
N MET A 207 -3.50 0.07 8.31
CA MET A 207 -3.78 -0.64 9.55
C MET A 207 -2.62 -0.57 10.53
N ASP A 208 -2.94 -0.36 11.79
CA ASP A 208 -2.00 -0.55 12.90
C ASP A 208 -2.73 -1.11 14.12
N GLN A 209 -2.05 -1.97 14.89
CA GLN A 209 -2.55 -2.56 16.14
C GLN A 209 -4.00 -3.11 16.07
N GLY A 210 -4.34 -3.76 14.95
CA GLY A 210 -5.66 -4.37 14.73
C GLY A 210 -6.75 -3.41 14.29
N ARG A 211 -6.45 -2.14 14.07
CA ARG A 211 -7.41 -1.09 13.67
C ARG A 211 -7.07 -0.51 12.31
N VAL A 212 -8.09 -0.03 11.61
CA VAL A 212 -7.92 0.81 10.43
C VAL A 212 -7.78 2.25 10.88
N LEU A 213 -6.67 2.90 10.51
CA LEU A 213 -6.39 4.29 10.87
C LEU A 213 -6.87 5.28 9.80
N GLN A 214 -6.77 4.90 8.53
CA GLN A 214 -7.23 5.71 7.40
C GLN A 214 -7.58 4.82 6.22
N ILE A 215 -8.60 5.22 5.47
CA ILE A 215 -8.94 4.64 4.16
C ILE A 215 -8.98 5.79 3.16
N GLY A 216 -8.34 5.62 2.01
CA GLY A 216 -8.32 6.63 0.95
C GLY A 216 -7.68 6.10 -0.32
N THR A 217 -7.70 6.92 -1.37
CA THR A 217 -6.91 6.69 -2.57
C THR A 217 -5.41 6.79 -2.26
N PRO A 218 -4.52 6.23 -3.10
CA PRO A 218 -3.07 6.39 -2.92
C PRO A 218 -2.63 7.84 -2.71
N VAL A 219 -3.23 8.78 -3.47
CA VAL A 219 -2.94 10.21 -3.36
C VAL A 219 -3.36 10.77 -1.99
N GLU A 220 -4.57 10.45 -1.53
CA GLU A 220 -5.05 10.91 -0.22
C GLU A 220 -4.20 10.37 0.93
N ILE A 221 -3.81 9.09 0.88
CA ILE A 221 -2.96 8.47 1.91
C ILE A 221 -1.57 9.12 1.96
N TYR A 222 -0.99 9.46 0.79
CA TYR A 222 0.34 10.04 0.69
C TYR A 222 0.37 11.55 1.01
N GLU A 223 -0.57 12.31 0.45
CA GLU A 223 -0.58 13.77 0.53
C GLU A 223 -1.37 14.30 1.74
N GLN A 224 -2.30 13.52 2.30
CA GLN A 224 -3.20 13.93 3.37
C GLN A 224 -3.26 12.89 4.50
N PRO A 225 -2.11 12.51 5.09
CA PRO A 225 -2.12 11.53 6.18
C PRO A 225 -2.89 12.08 7.39
N ALA A 226 -3.75 11.21 7.95
CA ALA A 226 -4.61 11.57 9.09
C ALA A 226 -3.85 11.62 10.43
N SER A 227 -2.61 11.13 10.49
CA SER A 227 -1.81 11.12 11.71
C SER A 227 -0.32 11.10 11.41
N ARG A 228 0.48 11.47 12.44
CA ARG A 228 1.95 11.37 12.40
C ARG A 228 2.41 9.95 12.04
N PHE A 229 1.79 8.92 12.63
CA PHE A 229 2.11 7.52 12.31
C PHE A 229 1.99 7.23 10.80
N ILE A 230 0.87 7.65 10.18
CA ILE A 230 0.67 7.42 8.74
C ILE A 230 1.70 8.21 7.93
N ALA A 231 2.00 9.45 8.31
CA ALA A 231 3.00 10.28 7.66
C ALA A 231 4.40 9.65 7.70
N GLU A 232 4.80 9.06 8.83
CA GLU A 232 6.06 8.33 9.01
C GLU A 232 6.08 6.98 8.31
N PHE A 233 4.94 6.28 8.33
CA PHE A 233 4.84 4.94 7.76
C PHE A 233 4.75 4.99 6.23
N ILE A 234 4.15 6.02 5.62
CA ILE A 234 3.96 6.13 4.16
C ILE A 234 5.00 7.06 3.54
N GLY A 235 6.04 6.47 2.94
CA GLY A 235 7.12 7.22 2.32
C GLY A 235 8.05 7.89 3.33
N GLU A 236 9.05 8.57 2.82
CA GLU A 236 9.93 9.40 3.65
C GLU A 236 9.28 10.76 3.91
N SER A 237 9.48 11.28 5.11
CA SER A 237 8.82 12.50 5.58
C SER A 237 9.77 13.38 6.39
N ASN A 238 9.72 14.68 6.14
CA ASN A 238 10.21 15.64 7.10
C ASN A 238 9.06 15.98 8.04
N LEU A 239 9.26 15.75 9.31
CA LEU A 239 8.32 16.06 10.38
C LEU A 239 8.95 17.11 11.27
N LEU A 240 8.51 18.36 11.11
CA LEU A 240 9.02 19.51 11.83
C LEU A 240 8.06 19.85 12.95
N ASP A 241 8.50 19.67 14.18
CA ASP A 241 7.69 19.98 15.35
C ASP A 241 7.67 21.50 15.59
N GLY A 242 6.50 22.04 15.86
CA GLY A 242 6.28 23.46 16.08
C GLY A 242 5.03 23.75 16.89
N THR A 243 4.68 25.04 16.99
CA THR A 243 3.49 25.50 17.68
C THR A 243 2.58 26.28 16.75
N ALA A 244 1.30 25.96 16.72
CA ALA A 244 0.30 26.68 15.93
C ALA A 244 0.16 28.12 16.48
N LEU A 245 0.47 29.12 15.65
CA LEU A 245 0.34 30.54 15.98
C LEU A 245 -1.05 31.07 15.68
N ASP A 246 -1.57 30.69 14.51
CA ASP A 246 -2.88 31.11 14.03
C ASP A 246 -3.46 30.05 13.08
N VAL A 247 -4.80 29.98 13.00
CA VAL A 247 -5.52 29.05 12.12
C VAL A 247 -6.60 29.87 11.39
N ASP A 248 -6.43 29.97 10.06
CA ASP A 248 -7.41 30.61 9.18
C ASP A 248 -7.93 29.58 8.16
N GLY A 249 -9.12 29.07 8.39
CA GLY A 249 -9.74 28.03 7.58
C GLY A 249 -8.88 26.75 7.52
N ALA A 250 -8.35 26.45 6.34
CA ALA A 250 -7.49 25.28 6.12
C ALA A 250 -5.99 25.59 6.25
N VAL A 251 -5.60 26.80 6.62
CA VAL A 251 -4.19 27.21 6.75
C VAL A 251 -3.83 27.38 8.21
N CYS A 252 -2.74 26.76 8.63
CA CYS A 252 -2.15 26.90 9.96
C CYS A 252 -0.79 27.59 9.85
N SER A 253 -0.63 28.72 10.54
CA SER A 253 0.67 29.37 10.74
C SER A 253 1.35 28.70 11.93
N ILE A 254 2.59 28.25 11.75
CA ILE A 254 3.34 27.43 12.69
C ILE A 254 4.67 28.11 13.01
N ASP A 255 5.00 28.24 14.27
CA ASP A 255 6.33 28.62 14.72
C ASP A 255 7.23 27.39 14.82
N ILE A 256 8.33 27.41 14.06
CA ILE A 256 9.39 26.38 14.10
C ILE A 256 10.69 27.11 14.44
N ASP A 257 11.18 26.92 15.67
CA ASP A 257 12.44 27.52 16.16
C ASP A 257 12.53 29.06 15.91
N GLY A 258 11.43 29.78 16.11
CA GLY A 258 11.36 31.24 15.91
C GLY A 258 11.11 31.70 14.48
N THR A 259 10.91 30.76 13.55
CA THR A 259 10.55 31.06 12.16
C THR A 259 9.10 30.67 11.89
N THR A 260 8.29 31.62 11.42
CA THR A 260 6.90 31.37 11.04
C THR A 260 6.83 30.76 9.66
N VAL A 261 6.26 29.58 9.59
CA VAL A 261 5.94 28.83 8.36
C VAL A 261 4.45 28.54 8.28
N THR A 262 3.96 28.10 7.12
CA THR A 262 2.56 27.74 6.92
C THR A 262 2.43 26.28 6.50
N GLY A 263 1.40 25.62 7.03
CA GLY A 263 0.97 24.28 6.63
C GLY A 263 -0.54 24.23 6.40
N ARG A 264 -0.99 23.34 5.53
CA ARG A 264 -2.40 23.11 5.28
C ARG A 264 -2.96 22.07 6.27
N LEU A 265 -4.09 22.38 6.88
CA LEU A 265 -4.89 21.39 7.60
C LEU A 265 -5.69 20.55 6.62
N THR A 266 -5.72 19.23 6.83
CA THR A 266 -6.56 18.33 6.05
C THR A 266 -7.96 18.23 6.70
N GLN A 267 -8.92 17.66 5.99
CA GLN A 267 -10.29 17.49 6.51
C GLN A 267 -10.35 16.65 7.80
N ASN A 268 -9.31 15.84 8.04
CA ASN A 268 -9.22 14.96 9.22
C ASN A 268 -8.46 15.60 10.39
N ASN A 269 -7.87 16.80 10.18
CA ASN A 269 -7.00 17.46 11.14
C ASN A 269 -7.56 18.83 11.51
N ALA A 270 -7.66 19.10 12.80
CA ALA A 270 -8.03 20.42 13.33
C ALA A 270 -6.97 20.83 14.34
N ALA A 271 -6.39 22.00 14.17
CA ALA A 271 -5.45 22.59 15.11
C ALA A 271 -6.09 23.79 15.82
N VAL A 272 -5.62 24.06 17.02
CA VAL A 272 -6.02 25.23 17.82
C VAL A 272 -4.78 26.06 18.10
N GLN A 273 -4.94 27.39 18.13
CA GLN A 273 -3.85 28.30 18.47
C GLN A 273 -3.18 27.90 19.80
N GLY A 274 -1.86 27.88 19.82
CA GLY A 274 -1.04 27.45 20.96
C GLY A 274 -0.85 25.95 21.08
N GLN A 275 -1.46 25.15 20.22
CA GLN A 275 -1.29 23.69 20.22
C GLN A 275 0.04 23.30 19.59
N ALA A 276 0.69 22.26 20.12
CA ALA A 276 1.80 21.59 19.45
C ALA A 276 1.30 20.93 18.16
N VAL A 277 1.98 21.17 17.05
CA VAL A 277 1.67 20.61 15.74
C VAL A 277 2.93 20.13 15.06
N THR A 278 2.81 19.12 14.23
CA THR A 278 3.90 18.63 13.39
C THR A 278 3.63 19.05 11.94
N LEU A 279 4.56 19.76 11.34
CA LEU A 279 4.51 20.10 9.91
C LEU A 279 5.16 18.97 9.12
N LEU A 280 4.38 18.28 8.31
CA LEU A 280 4.85 17.29 7.33
C LEU A 280 5.21 18.01 6.03
N VAL A 281 6.43 17.80 5.53
CA VAL A 281 6.83 18.16 4.17
C VAL A 281 7.59 17.00 3.54
N ARG A 282 7.19 16.57 2.35
CA ARG A 282 7.87 15.47 1.65
C ARG A 282 9.22 15.93 1.10
N PRO A 283 10.28 15.10 1.13
CA PRO A 283 11.63 15.46 0.69
C PRO A 283 11.69 16.00 -0.75
N GLU A 284 10.90 15.46 -1.66
CA GLU A 284 10.81 15.84 -3.07
C GLU A 284 10.05 17.16 -3.30
N MET A 285 9.28 17.62 -2.31
CA MET A 285 8.56 18.89 -2.37
C MET A 285 9.41 20.07 -1.92
N ILE A 286 10.56 19.80 -1.33
CA ILE A 286 11.48 20.82 -0.84
C ILE A 286 12.47 21.23 -1.94
N ARG A 287 12.75 22.51 -2.00
CA ARG A 287 13.72 23.13 -2.92
C ARG A 287 14.81 23.87 -2.17
N LEU A 288 16.00 23.95 -2.76
CA LEU A 288 17.21 24.55 -2.18
C LEU A 288 17.62 25.86 -2.86
N HIS A 289 16.95 26.24 -3.98
CA HIS A 289 17.22 27.49 -4.68
C HIS A 289 15.89 28.08 -5.12
N SER A 290 15.66 29.36 -4.78
CA SER A 290 14.47 30.07 -5.23
C SER A 290 14.58 30.41 -6.73
N LEU A 291 13.56 30.07 -7.48
CA LEU A 291 13.35 30.57 -8.83
C LEU A 291 12.50 31.86 -8.80
N ASP A 292 11.87 32.18 -7.66
CA ASP A 292 11.01 33.34 -7.49
C ASP A 292 11.04 33.82 -6.03
N ALA A 293 11.33 35.11 -5.82
CA ALA A 293 11.46 35.71 -4.48
C ALA A 293 10.15 35.75 -3.67
N SER A 294 9.04 35.30 -4.26
CA SER A 294 7.72 35.26 -3.63
C SER A 294 7.42 33.90 -2.95
N GLU A 295 8.25 32.87 -3.12
CA GLU A 295 8.03 31.56 -2.47
C GLU A 295 8.27 31.68 -0.96
N LYS A 296 7.25 31.40 -0.16
CA LYS A 296 7.21 31.27 1.30
C LYS A 296 6.47 29.98 1.62
N PRO A 297 6.81 29.23 2.65
CA PRO A 297 7.74 29.48 3.76
C PRO A 297 9.17 29.07 3.46
N LYS A 298 10.14 29.59 4.22
CA LYS A 298 11.56 29.23 4.11
C LYS A 298 12.23 29.10 5.47
N LEU A 299 13.17 28.18 5.54
CA LEU A 299 14.03 27.95 6.70
C LEU A 299 15.50 28.05 6.28
N ASN A 300 16.34 28.61 7.12
CA ASN A 300 17.80 28.64 6.90
C ASN A 300 18.40 27.39 7.52
N GLY A 301 19.33 26.75 6.83
CA GLY A 301 19.99 25.56 7.31
C GLY A 301 21.38 25.36 6.71
N THR A 302 22.09 24.38 7.21
CA THR A 302 23.46 24.00 6.79
C THR A 302 23.47 22.56 6.35
N VAL A 303 24.09 22.24 5.22
CA VAL A 303 24.23 20.87 4.69
C VAL A 303 25.12 20.03 5.61
N ARG A 304 24.62 18.93 6.15
CA ARG A 304 25.34 18.02 7.06
C ARG A 304 25.67 16.67 6.47
N GLU A 305 24.92 16.24 5.46
CA GLU A 305 25.14 14.96 4.79
C GLU A 305 24.69 15.02 3.34
N ILE A 306 25.44 14.35 2.48
CA ILE A 306 25.16 14.23 1.04
C ILE A 306 25.10 12.75 0.68
N ILE A 307 23.96 12.26 0.20
CA ILE A 307 23.73 10.87 -0.16
C ILE A 307 23.45 10.78 -1.65
N TYR A 308 24.36 10.19 -2.41
CA TYR A 308 24.22 9.99 -3.85
C TYR A 308 23.54 8.66 -4.16
N GLN A 309 22.39 8.72 -4.84
CA GLN A 309 21.60 7.52 -5.20
C GLN A 309 21.41 7.34 -6.72
N GLY A 310 22.31 7.88 -7.52
CA GLY A 310 22.26 7.78 -8.98
C GLY A 310 21.32 8.80 -9.59
N SER A 311 20.03 8.51 -9.70
CA SER A 311 19.02 9.41 -10.29
C SER A 311 18.68 10.62 -9.41
N VAL A 312 18.92 10.51 -8.10
CA VAL A 312 18.68 11.57 -7.11
C VAL A 312 19.88 11.78 -6.21
N VAL A 313 20.02 12.99 -5.67
CA VAL A 313 20.93 13.33 -4.58
C VAL A 313 20.08 13.76 -3.40
N ARG A 314 20.36 13.22 -2.23
CA ARG A 314 19.70 13.61 -0.99
C ARG A 314 20.64 14.41 -0.11
N TYR A 315 20.11 15.50 0.42
CA TYR A 315 20.81 16.35 1.33
C TYR A 315 20.11 16.32 2.68
N ARG A 316 20.88 16.02 3.75
CA ARG A 316 20.41 16.23 5.12
C ARG A 316 20.87 17.61 5.57
N ILE A 317 19.92 18.48 5.83
CA ILE A 317 20.13 19.87 6.19
C ILE A 317 19.74 20.06 7.63
N GLN A 318 20.60 20.68 8.42
CA GLN A 318 20.30 21.06 9.80
C GLN A 318 19.60 22.42 9.78
N VAL A 319 18.40 22.48 10.36
CA VAL A 319 17.60 23.69 10.53
C VAL A 319 17.30 23.82 12.02
N GLY A 320 17.91 24.80 12.68
CA GLY A 320 17.82 24.93 14.13
C GLY A 320 18.24 23.64 14.85
N HIS A 321 17.35 23.06 15.62
CA HIS A 321 17.56 21.79 16.33
C HIS A 321 17.08 20.55 15.55
N GLN A 322 16.48 20.74 14.39
CA GLN A 322 15.86 19.69 13.60
C GLN A 322 16.64 19.40 12.31
N HIS A 323 16.33 18.30 11.65
CA HIS A 323 16.92 17.96 10.36
C HIS A 323 15.84 17.86 9.29
N VAL A 324 16.19 18.36 8.10
CA VAL A 324 15.35 18.29 6.90
C VAL A 324 16.07 17.46 5.85
N MET A 325 15.42 16.43 5.33
CA MET A 325 15.88 15.67 4.18
C MET A 325 15.32 16.31 2.91
N VAL A 326 16.16 16.62 1.94
CA VAL A 326 15.78 17.16 0.65
C VAL A 326 16.21 16.21 -0.45
N GLU A 327 15.30 15.88 -1.35
CA GLU A 327 15.58 15.04 -2.50
C GLU A 327 15.60 15.88 -3.78
N VAL A 328 16.75 15.90 -4.46
CA VAL A 328 16.97 16.66 -5.68
C VAL A 328 17.30 15.71 -6.82
N ALA A 329 16.63 15.87 -7.97
CA ALA A 329 16.98 15.10 -9.16
C ALA A 329 18.43 15.36 -9.58
N ASN A 330 19.21 14.30 -9.80
CA ASN A 330 20.59 14.40 -10.22
C ASN A 330 20.65 14.83 -11.71
N ARG A 331 20.72 16.12 -11.94
CA ARG A 331 20.79 16.73 -13.29
C ARG A 331 22.12 17.47 -13.47
N PRO A 332 22.72 17.46 -14.68
CA PRO A 332 23.97 18.16 -14.95
C PRO A 332 23.89 19.69 -14.84
N ASP A 333 22.68 20.26 -15.02
CA ASP A 333 22.40 21.69 -14.97
C ASP A 333 22.17 22.24 -13.56
N LEU A 334 22.05 21.37 -12.56
CA LEU A 334 21.91 21.76 -11.16
C LEU A 334 23.27 21.79 -10.46
N ALA A 335 23.57 22.92 -9.82
CA ALA A 335 24.75 23.04 -8.97
C ALA A 335 24.63 22.07 -7.79
N ARG A 336 25.68 21.30 -7.56
CA ARG A 336 25.77 20.45 -6.36
C ARG A 336 26.22 21.29 -5.18
N LEU A 337 25.64 20.97 -4.03
CA LEU A 337 26.04 21.55 -2.77
C LEU A 337 27.18 20.73 -2.17
N ASP A 338 28.04 21.40 -1.40
CA ASP A 338 29.08 20.79 -0.60
C ASP A 338 28.67 20.68 0.87
N LEU A 339 29.42 19.89 1.65
CA LEU A 339 29.24 19.83 3.10
C LEU A 339 29.50 21.22 3.69
N ASP A 340 28.71 21.57 4.71
CA ASP A 340 28.73 22.83 5.44
C ASP A 340 28.30 24.06 4.61
N ASP A 341 27.78 23.89 3.40
CA ASP A 341 27.12 24.97 2.68
C ASP A 341 25.89 25.45 3.44
N ASP A 342 25.75 26.77 3.55
CA ASP A 342 24.54 27.42 4.05
C ASP A 342 23.51 27.51 2.92
N VAL A 343 22.29 27.09 3.21
CA VAL A 343 21.19 26.98 2.22
C VAL A 343 19.89 27.50 2.79
N GLU A 344 19.06 28.02 1.89
CA GLU A 344 17.65 28.29 2.18
C GLU A 344 16.82 27.08 1.71
N VAL A 345 15.97 26.55 2.61
CA VAL A 345 15.06 25.43 2.38
C VAL A 345 13.65 25.99 2.23
N TYR A 346 12.98 25.76 1.12
CA TYR A 346 11.60 26.20 0.90
C TYR A 346 10.75 25.17 0.22
N TRP A 347 9.44 25.35 0.39
CA TRP A 347 8.38 24.56 -0.25
C TRP A 347 7.16 25.43 -0.54
N ASN A 348 6.30 24.97 -1.44
CA ASN A 348 5.02 25.63 -1.65
C ASN A 348 4.14 25.50 -0.40
N ALA A 349 3.40 26.55 -0.05
CA ALA A 349 2.52 26.53 1.12
C ALA A 349 1.53 25.35 1.12
N ASP A 350 1.06 24.95 -0.06
CA ASP A 350 0.14 23.81 -0.22
C ASP A 350 0.82 22.42 -0.06
N SER A 351 2.16 22.38 -0.06
CA SER A 351 2.92 21.13 0.06
C SER A 351 3.22 20.75 1.52
N GLY A 352 3.04 21.67 2.46
CA GLY A 352 3.17 21.41 3.89
C GLY A 352 1.83 21.01 4.51
N VAL A 353 1.78 19.92 5.25
CA VAL A 353 0.58 19.43 5.96
C VAL A 353 0.77 19.56 7.45
N ALA A 354 -0.09 20.32 8.12
CA ALA A 354 -0.10 20.44 9.58
C ALA A 354 -0.87 19.27 10.21
N ILE A 355 -0.20 18.51 11.05
CA ILE A 355 -0.73 17.37 11.80
C ILE A 355 -0.73 17.74 13.28
N PRO A 356 -1.91 17.83 13.93
CA PRO A 356 -2.05 18.14 15.36
C PRO A 356 -1.53 17.04 16.27
#